data_e323cce17cb32f2601a97241ed136ff7
#
_entry.id   e323cce17cb32f2601a97241ed136ff7
#
_cell.length_a   1.000
_cell.length_b   1.000
_cell.length_c   1.000
_cell.angle_alpha   90.00
_cell.angle_beta   90.00
_cell.angle_gamma   90.00
#
_symmetry.space_group_name_H-M   'P 1'
#
loop_
_entity.id
_entity.type
_entity.pdbx_description
1 polymer ?
#
loop_
_entity_poly.entity_id
_entity_poly.type
_entity_poly.pdbx_seq_one_letter_code
_entity_poly.pdbx_strand_id
1 'polypeptide(L)'
;MRNDYEVARFASIQAGYLGHNQVEALGFSKSAIKHRVDTGLWVAAGRGLYRVNGITGGHKDLLRAATSILPGNPTVSHESAAEIHGIPYLPRGMSVVTVHARTTHDFPGVRIHRTLDLVDEHRQLIESMWTTTPARTLNDLPAVIHPNAMALALDDSLARKIVQVEEVERVFNQVARRGRDGCGVMRKLLEERVGDELITASRLERLGFRVFERGGLPRPFWQYPAPWDPNRRIDFAWPHVCVGCECDGRRWHTRVADFQNDRNRDNLSLSHNWRIFRFTWEDFNKRPEFVIEQLRNAIAA
;
A
#
# COMPACT_ATOMS: atom_id res chain seq x y z
N MET A 1 1.61 -37.97 -28.78
CA MET A 1 2.98 -37.52 -28.35
C MET A 1 3.16 -36.00 -28.34
N ARG A 2 2.97 -35.28 -29.49
CA ARG A 2 3.18 -33.80 -29.48
C ARG A 2 2.24 -33.06 -28.50
N ASN A 3 0.97 -33.45 -28.45
CA ASN A 3 -0.03 -32.82 -27.58
C ASN A 3 0.21 -33.11 -26.09
N ASP A 4 0.71 -34.29 -25.73
CA ASP A 4 1.00 -34.64 -24.32
C ASP A 4 2.21 -33.87 -23.78
N TYR A 5 3.20 -33.58 -24.64
CA TYR A 5 4.33 -32.74 -24.29
C TYR A 5 3.86 -31.30 -23.98
N GLU A 6 3.03 -30.72 -24.83
CA GLU A 6 2.47 -29.37 -24.60
C GLU A 6 1.60 -29.34 -23.35
N VAL A 7 0.80 -30.37 -23.10
CA VAL A 7 0.03 -30.51 -21.84
C VAL A 7 0.97 -30.50 -20.63
N ALA A 8 2.03 -31.28 -20.64
CA ALA A 8 2.98 -31.35 -19.55
C ALA A 8 3.67 -30.00 -19.32
N ARG A 9 4.01 -29.29 -20.40
CA ARG A 9 4.61 -27.95 -20.34
C ARG A 9 3.67 -26.92 -19.73
N PHE A 10 2.40 -26.88 -20.15
CA PHE A 10 1.41 -25.99 -19.55
C PHE A 10 1.14 -26.36 -18.09
N ALA A 11 0.93 -27.62 -17.80
CA ALA A 11 0.64 -28.09 -16.47
C ALA A 11 1.78 -27.79 -15.47
N SER A 12 3.05 -27.87 -15.91
CA SER A 12 4.21 -27.65 -15.03
C SER A 12 4.28 -26.23 -14.47
N ILE A 13 3.82 -25.23 -15.23
CA ILE A 13 3.81 -23.81 -14.79
C ILE A 13 2.48 -23.38 -14.16
N GLN A 14 1.50 -24.28 -14.11
CA GLN A 14 0.14 -24.06 -13.59
C GLN A 14 -0.21 -25.01 -12.44
N ALA A 15 0.76 -25.47 -11.66
CA ALA A 15 0.56 -26.41 -10.55
C ALA A 15 -0.23 -27.70 -10.95
N GLY A 16 -0.09 -28.13 -12.19
CA GLY A 16 -0.79 -29.25 -12.74
C GLY A 16 -2.18 -28.96 -13.34
N TYR A 17 -2.70 -27.75 -13.19
CA TYR A 17 -4.05 -27.39 -13.62
C TYR A 17 -4.13 -27.02 -15.11
N LEU A 18 -5.24 -27.39 -15.73
CA LEU A 18 -5.58 -27.09 -17.12
C LEU A 18 -7.07 -26.70 -17.19
N GLY A 19 -7.37 -25.61 -17.87
CA GLY A 19 -8.74 -25.24 -18.21
C GLY A 19 -9.24 -25.96 -19.45
N HIS A 20 -10.55 -26.15 -19.55
CA HIS A 20 -11.18 -26.81 -20.70
C HIS A 20 -10.78 -26.16 -22.03
N ASN A 21 -10.84 -24.86 -22.12
CA ASN A 21 -10.47 -24.10 -23.32
C ASN A 21 -8.99 -24.31 -23.71
N GLN A 22 -8.09 -24.41 -22.72
CA GLN A 22 -6.67 -24.68 -22.96
C GLN A 22 -6.47 -26.09 -23.54
N VAL A 23 -7.20 -27.07 -23.00
CA VAL A 23 -7.14 -28.46 -23.45
C VAL A 23 -7.72 -28.61 -24.87
N GLU A 24 -8.83 -27.94 -25.18
CA GLU A 24 -9.40 -27.91 -26.54
C GLU A 24 -8.44 -27.22 -27.52
N ALA A 25 -7.81 -26.09 -27.14
CA ALA A 25 -6.83 -25.42 -27.98
C ALA A 25 -5.59 -26.28 -28.28
N LEU A 26 -5.25 -27.20 -27.37
CA LEU A 26 -4.22 -28.23 -27.58
C LEU A 26 -4.69 -29.41 -28.46
N GLY A 27 -5.92 -29.38 -28.98
CA GLY A 27 -6.46 -30.36 -29.92
C GLY A 27 -7.01 -31.61 -29.26
N PHE A 28 -7.35 -31.62 -27.99
CA PHE A 28 -7.97 -32.76 -27.33
C PHE A 28 -9.49 -32.77 -27.56
N SER A 29 -10.00 -33.86 -28.08
CA SER A 29 -11.44 -34.07 -28.18
C SER A 29 -12.05 -34.41 -26.82
N LYS A 30 -13.37 -34.25 -26.67
CA LYS A 30 -14.10 -34.60 -25.43
C LYS A 30 -13.87 -36.07 -25.04
N SER A 31 -13.78 -36.99 -26.02
CA SER A 31 -13.49 -38.39 -25.77
C SER A 31 -12.06 -38.61 -25.27
N ALA A 32 -11.09 -37.89 -25.81
CA ALA A 32 -9.70 -37.96 -25.37
C ALA A 32 -9.52 -37.41 -23.95
N ILE A 33 -10.25 -36.36 -23.61
CA ILE A 33 -10.28 -35.79 -22.22
C ILE A 33 -10.90 -36.82 -21.27
N LYS A 34 -12.09 -37.34 -21.62
CA LYS A 34 -12.77 -38.35 -20.81
C LYS A 34 -11.88 -39.58 -20.56
N HIS A 35 -11.23 -40.10 -21.59
CA HIS A 35 -10.31 -41.25 -21.45
C HIS A 35 -9.19 -40.97 -20.43
N ARG A 36 -8.58 -39.75 -20.44
CA ARG A 36 -7.54 -39.41 -19.49
C ARG A 36 -8.04 -39.27 -18.05
N VAL A 37 -9.28 -38.86 -17.88
CA VAL A 37 -9.93 -38.82 -16.57
C VAL A 37 -10.27 -40.23 -16.12
N ASP A 38 -10.86 -41.06 -16.98
CA ASP A 38 -11.25 -42.42 -16.64
C ASP A 38 -10.03 -43.33 -16.33
N THR A 39 -8.90 -43.06 -16.96
CA THR A 39 -7.63 -43.78 -16.72
C THR A 39 -6.82 -43.22 -15.57
N GLY A 40 -7.28 -42.14 -14.91
CA GLY A 40 -6.58 -41.51 -13.78
C GLY A 40 -5.34 -40.71 -14.15
N LEU A 41 -5.04 -40.50 -15.44
CA LEU A 41 -3.96 -39.60 -15.87
C LEU A 41 -4.27 -38.15 -15.49
N TRP A 42 -5.55 -37.79 -15.56
CA TRP A 42 -6.05 -36.51 -15.12
C TRP A 42 -7.15 -36.71 -14.07
N VAL A 43 -7.33 -35.67 -13.22
CA VAL A 43 -8.43 -35.59 -12.28
C VAL A 43 -9.34 -34.45 -12.69
N ALA A 44 -10.65 -34.66 -12.71
CA ALA A 44 -11.62 -33.56 -12.82
C ALA A 44 -11.64 -32.77 -11.50
N ALA A 45 -11.03 -31.59 -11.49
CA ALA A 45 -10.84 -30.77 -10.31
C ALA A 45 -11.96 -29.74 -10.09
N GLY A 46 -12.85 -29.60 -11.08
CA GLY A 46 -13.98 -28.67 -11.04
C GLY A 46 -14.64 -28.58 -12.43
N ARG A 47 -15.62 -27.69 -12.56
CA ARG A 47 -16.30 -27.46 -13.83
C ARG A 47 -15.34 -26.90 -14.88
N GLY A 48 -15.02 -27.70 -15.91
CA GLY A 48 -14.07 -27.34 -16.97
C GLY A 48 -12.63 -27.17 -16.47
N LEU A 49 -12.30 -27.79 -15.33
CA LEU A 49 -10.99 -27.74 -14.71
C LEU A 49 -10.45 -29.15 -14.53
N TYR A 50 -9.28 -29.40 -15.04
CA TYR A 50 -8.57 -30.67 -14.92
C TYR A 50 -7.25 -30.49 -14.22
N ARG A 51 -6.77 -31.55 -13.56
CA ARG A 51 -5.43 -31.59 -12.97
C ARG A 51 -4.69 -32.81 -13.47
N VAL A 52 -3.50 -32.62 -13.99
CA VAL A 52 -2.59 -33.69 -14.38
C VAL A 52 -1.99 -34.31 -13.13
N ASN A 53 -2.13 -35.63 -12.98
CA ASN A 53 -1.58 -36.35 -11.85
C ASN A 53 -0.04 -36.30 -11.84
N GLY A 54 0.54 -36.27 -10.62
CA GLY A 54 1.99 -36.24 -10.43
C GLY A 54 2.64 -34.86 -10.58
N ILE A 55 1.89 -33.84 -11.05
CA ILE A 55 2.41 -32.45 -11.12
C ILE A 55 1.93 -31.66 -9.90
N THR A 56 2.89 -31.06 -9.20
CA THR A 56 2.67 -30.18 -8.07
C THR A 56 3.29 -28.81 -8.36
N GLY A 57 2.81 -27.78 -7.69
CA GLY A 57 3.36 -26.43 -7.80
C GLY A 57 3.16 -25.65 -6.53
N GLY A 58 3.87 -24.54 -6.43
CA GLY A 58 3.75 -23.59 -5.31
C GLY A 58 2.54 -22.65 -5.48
N HIS A 59 2.37 -21.75 -4.50
CA HIS A 59 1.27 -20.78 -4.53
C HIS A 59 1.32 -19.86 -5.77
N LYS A 60 2.51 -19.48 -6.27
CA LYS A 60 2.66 -18.69 -7.50
C LYS A 60 2.17 -19.43 -8.74
N ASP A 61 2.38 -20.76 -8.82
CA ASP A 61 1.89 -21.57 -9.93
C ASP A 61 0.36 -21.71 -9.87
N LEU A 62 -0.20 -21.79 -8.64
CA LEU A 62 -1.66 -21.74 -8.45
C LEU A 62 -2.25 -20.40 -8.87
N LEU A 63 -1.59 -19.27 -8.56
CA LEU A 63 -2.01 -17.94 -9.02
C LEU A 63 -1.99 -17.85 -10.54
N ARG A 64 -0.92 -18.36 -11.19
CA ARG A 64 -0.79 -18.38 -12.64
C ARG A 64 -1.88 -19.25 -13.28
N ALA A 65 -2.17 -20.41 -12.71
CA ALA A 65 -3.27 -21.27 -13.15
C ALA A 65 -4.62 -20.55 -13.03
N ALA A 66 -4.91 -19.99 -11.86
CA ALA A 66 -6.18 -19.30 -11.60
C ALA A 66 -6.40 -18.10 -12.53
N THR A 67 -5.37 -17.27 -12.74
CA THR A 67 -5.47 -16.10 -13.61
C THR A 67 -5.56 -16.45 -15.09
N SER A 68 -5.08 -17.63 -15.50
CA SER A 68 -5.16 -18.11 -16.88
C SER A 68 -6.45 -18.86 -17.20
N ILE A 69 -7.11 -19.47 -16.20
CA ILE A 69 -8.22 -20.41 -16.39
C ILE A 69 -9.57 -19.83 -15.97
N LEU A 70 -9.61 -19.08 -14.86
CA LEU A 70 -10.88 -18.54 -14.35
C LEU A 70 -11.46 -17.50 -15.31
N PRO A 71 -12.79 -17.48 -15.52
CA PRO A 71 -13.46 -16.42 -16.24
C PRO A 71 -13.61 -15.15 -15.36
N GLY A 72 -14.00 -14.03 -15.97
CA GLY A 72 -14.34 -12.82 -15.26
C GLY A 72 -13.15 -11.96 -14.85
N ASN A 73 -12.15 -11.88 -15.73
CA ASN A 73 -10.96 -11.06 -15.57
C ASN A 73 -10.22 -11.32 -14.25
N PRO A 74 -9.79 -12.57 -14.00
CA PRO A 74 -9.15 -12.95 -12.76
C PRO A 74 -7.88 -12.14 -12.55
N THR A 75 -7.73 -11.58 -11.35
CA THR A 75 -6.64 -10.66 -11.00
C THR A 75 -6.09 -11.05 -9.64
N VAL A 76 -4.78 -11.24 -9.52
CA VAL A 76 -4.11 -11.46 -8.23
C VAL A 76 -4.36 -10.26 -7.33
N SER A 77 -4.76 -10.50 -6.09
CA SER A 77 -5.25 -9.43 -5.20
C SER A 77 -4.91 -9.69 -3.72
N HIS A 78 -5.27 -8.76 -2.86
CA HIS A 78 -5.14 -8.85 -1.40
C HIS A 78 -3.73 -9.30 -0.98
N GLU A 79 -3.61 -10.34 -0.14
CA GLU A 79 -2.35 -10.81 0.42
C GLU A 79 -1.37 -11.28 -0.67
N SER A 80 -1.87 -11.91 -1.74
CA SER A 80 -1.02 -12.37 -2.85
C SER A 80 -0.45 -11.22 -3.68
N ALA A 81 -1.24 -10.20 -3.96
CA ALA A 81 -0.75 -9.00 -4.63
C ALA A 81 0.22 -8.21 -3.74
N ALA A 82 -0.06 -8.14 -2.44
CA ALA A 82 0.81 -7.52 -1.48
C ALA A 82 2.18 -8.21 -1.40
N GLU A 83 2.23 -9.55 -1.45
CA GLU A 83 3.47 -10.31 -1.53
C GLU A 83 4.26 -9.98 -2.81
N ILE A 84 3.59 -9.91 -3.96
CA ILE A 84 4.20 -9.55 -5.25
C ILE A 84 4.79 -8.13 -5.21
N HIS A 85 4.09 -7.18 -4.60
CA HIS A 85 4.55 -5.79 -4.44
C HIS A 85 5.60 -5.61 -3.32
N GLY A 86 5.88 -6.67 -2.55
CA GLY A 86 6.79 -6.60 -1.42
C GLY A 86 6.25 -5.78 -0.24
N ILE A 87 4.93 -5.67 -0.10
CA ILE A 87 4.28 -5.05 1.06
C ILE A 87 4.43 -5.98 2.27
N PRO A 88 5.00 -5.53 3.39
CA PRO A 88 5.27 -6.37 4.55
C PRO A 88 4.07 -6.51 5.50
N TYR A 89 4.28 -7.24 6.60
CA TYR A 89 3.33 -7.46 7.71
C TYR A 89 2.07 -8.26 7.36
N LEU A 90 2.16 -9.10 6.34
CA LEU A 90 1.06 -9.89 5.80
C LEU A 90 1.40 -11.38 5.74
N PRO A 91 0.42 -12.28 5.83
CA PRO A 91 0.61 -13.69 5.55
C PRO A 91 1.15 -13.91 4.14
N ARG A 92 2.15 -14.77 4.00
CA ARG A 92 2.76 -15.13 2.71
C ARG A 92 2.30 -16.51 2.26
N GLY A 93 2.53 -16.81 0.98
CA GLY A 93 2.20 -18.11 0.41
C GLY A 93 0.70 -18.32 0.21
N MET A 94 -0.10 -17.28 0.31
CA MET A 94 -1.53 -17.31 0.01
C MET A 94 -1.75 -17.26 -1.50
N SER A 95 -2.78 -17.99 -1.98
CA SER A 95 -3.23 -17.88 -3.37
C SER A 95 -4.59 -17.20 -3.38
N VAL A 96 -4.60 -15.90 -3.69
CA VAL A 96 -5.79 -15.05 -3.63
C VAL A 96 -5.98 -14.31 -4.94
N VAL A 97 -7.16 -14.42 -5.52
CA VAL A 97 -7.55 -13.69 -6.73
C VAL A 97 -8.89 -12.99 -6.54
N THR A 98 -9.09 -11.91 -7.26
CA THR A 98 -10.39 -11.23 -7.41
C THR A 98 -10.90 -11.47 -8.81
N VAL A 99 -12.20 -11.77 -8.93
CA VAL A 99 -12.91 -11.96 -10.20
C VAL A 99 -14.16 -11.07 -10.24
N HIS A 100 -14.76 -10.91 -11.41
CA HIS A 100 -16.03 -10.20 -11.53
C HIS A 100 -17.13 -10.89 -10.72
N ALA A 101 -17.99 -10.13 -10.05
CA ALA A 101 -19.01 -10.63 -9.12
C ALA A 101 -19.98 -11.68 -9.67
N ARG A 102 -20.21 -11.68 -10.98
CA ARG A 102 -21.08 -12.68 -11.64
C ARG A 102 -20.40 -14.04 -11.85
N THR A 103 -19.12 -14.17 -11.53
CA THR A 103 -18.36 -15.41 -11.68
C THR A 103 -18.74 -16.38 -10.56
N THR A 104 -19.17 -17.59 -10.92
CA THR A 104 -19.57 -18.63 -9.95
C THR A 104 -18.54 -19.77 -9.83
N HIS A 105 -17.45 -19.70 -10.60
CA HIS A 105 -16.40 -20.70 -10.59
C HIS A 105 -15.56 -20.59 -9.32
N ASP A 106 -15.18 -21.75 -8.81
CA ASP A 106 -14.20 -21.89 -7.74
C ASP A 106 -12.93 -22.55 -8.28
N PHE A 107 -11.82 -22.42 -7.57
CA PHE A 107 -10.55 -22.99 -7.92
C PHE A 107 -9.89 -23.60 -6.67
N PRO A 108 -9.54 -24.92 -6.69
CA PRO A 108 -8.96 -25.58 -5.52
C PRO A 108 -7.67 -24.90 -5.05
N GLY A 109 -7.58 -24.65 -3.75
CA GLY A 109 -6.41 -24.01 -3.15
C GLY A 109 -6.28 -22.50 -3.39
N VAL A 110 -7.27 -21.88 -4.05
CA VAL A 110 -7.28 -20.43 -4.30
C VAL A 110 -8.48 -19.79 -3.61
N ARG A 111 -8.24 -18.74 -2.84
CA ARG A 111 -9.29 -17.88 -2.29
C ARG A 111 -9.76 -16.91 -3.36
N ILE A 112 -11.05 -16.85 -3.59
CA ILE A 112 -11.64 -16.01 -4.65
C ILE A 112 -12.50 -14.93 -4.02
N HIS A 113 -12.10 -13.68 -4.22
CA HIS A 113 -12.94 -12.51 -3.96
C HIS A 113 -13.73 -12.13 -5.20
N ARG A 114 -14.93 -11.59 -5.00
CA ARG A 114 -15.84 -11.22 -6.08
C ARG A 114 -16.22 -9.75 -5.94
N THR A 115 -16.05 -8.98 -7.02
CA THR A 115 -16.35 -7.56 -7.01
C THR A 115 -16.93 -7.06 -8.33
N LEU A 116 -17.62 -5.92 -8.29
CA LEU A 116 -18.09 -5.19 -9.48
C LEU A 116 -17.20 -3.99 -9.82
N ASP A 117 -16.27 -3.61 -8.93
CA ASP A 117 -15.52 -2.36 -8.98
C ASP A 117 -14.04 -2.53 -9.36
N LEU A 118 -13.66 -3.65 -9.96
CA LEU A 118 -12.30 -3.84 -10.47
C LEU A 118 -12.24 -3.40 -11.93
N VAL A 119 -11.72 -2.20 -12.15
CA VAL A 119 -11.50 -1.60 -13.47
C VAL A 119 -10.07 -1.78 -13.95
N ASP A 120 -9.81 -1.55 -15.23
CA ASP A 120 -8.48 -1.79 -15.83
C ASP A 120 -7.37 -0.94 -15.20
N GLU A 121 -7.66 0.30 -14.80
CA GLU A 121 -6.71 1.18 -14.12
C GLU A 121 -6.29 0.68 -12.71
N HIS A 122 -7.06 -0.23 -12.12
CA HIS A 122 -6.75 -0.84 -10.82
C HIS A 122 -5.86 -2.09 -10.92
N ARG A 123 -5.40 -2.44 -12.10
CA ARG A 123 -4.61 -3.66 -12.32
C ARG A 123 -3.48 -3.44 -13.31
N GLN A 124 -2.45 -4.25 -13.18
CA GLN A 124 -1.25 -4.21 -14.01
C GLN A 124 -0.76 -5.63 -14.26
N LEU A 125 -0.02 -5.81 -15.33
CA LEU A 125 0.53 -7.14 -15.68
C LEU A 125 1.91 -7.31 -15.02
N ILE A 126 2.03 -8.31 -14.13
CA ILE A 126 3.29 -8.68 -13.46
C ILE A 126 3.51 -10.18 -13.66
N GLU A 127 4.68 -10.59 -14.15
CA GLU A 127 5.03 -11.99 -14.43
C GLU A 127 3.94 -12.72 -15.24
N SER A 128 3.33 -12.03 -16.21
CA SER A 128 2.21 -12.51 -17.04
C SER A 128 0.90 -12.76 -16.27
N MET A 129 0.77 -12.28 -15.06
CA MET A 129 -0.45 -12.33 -14.27
C MET A 129 -1.02 -10.92 -14.08
N TRP A 130 -2.31 -10.74 -14.36
CA TRP A 130 -3.00 -9.52 -13.93
C TRP A 130 -2.99 -9.45 -12.41
N THR A 131 -2.48 -8.35 -11.88
CA THR A 131 -2.31 -8.12 -10.43
C THR A 131 -2.87 -6.73 -10.10
N THR A 132 -3.55 -6.58 -8.97
CA THR A 132 -4.01 -5.26 -8.52
C THR A 132 -2.81 -4.32 -8.32
N THR A 133 -2.98 -3.04 -8.66
CA THR A 133 -1.95 -2.01 -8.39
C THR A 133 -1.68 -1.90 -6.89
N PRO A 134 -0.52 -1.38 -6.46
CA PRO A 134 -0.24 -1.19 -5.03
C PRO A 134 -1.34 -0.40 -4.30
N ALA A 135 -1.83 0.67 -4.91
CA ALA A 135 -2.90 1.49 -4.34
C ALA A 135 -4.21 0.69 -4.19
N ARG A 136 -4.59 -0.11 -5.20
CA ARG A 136 -5.76 -0.96 -5.13
C ARG A 136 -5.58 -2.09 -4.10
N THR A 137 -4.42 -2.72 -4.06
CA THR A 137 -4.08 -3.77 -3.09
C THR A 137 -4.24 -3.26 -1.66
N LEU A 138 -3.68 -2.08 -1.35
CA LEU A 138 -3.80 -1.47 -0.02
C LEU A 138 -5.27 -1.15 0.34
N ASN A 139 -6.11 -0.82 -0.64
CA ASN A 139 -7.54 -0.59 -0.42
C ASN A 139 -8.37 -1.86 -0.26
N ASP A 140 -7.88 -3.01 -0.70
CA ASP A 140 -8.55 -4.31 -0.53
C ASP A 140 -8.15 -5.01 0.79
N LEU A 141 -6.91 -4.82 1.24
CA LEU A 141 -6.33 -5.46 2.43
C LEU A 141 -7.10 -5.25 3.73
N PRO A 142 -7.67 -4.07 4.04
CA PRO A 142 -8.38 -3.86 5.31
C PRO A 142 -9.60 -4.78 5.54
N ALA A 143 -10.09 -5.43 4.49
CA ALA A 143 -11.16 -6.41 4.58
C ALA A 143 -10.69 -7.77 5.13
N VAL A 144 -9.38 -8.04 5.10
CA VAL A 144 -8.84 -9.41 5.37
C VAL A 144 -7.73 -9.44 6.42
N ILE A 145 -7.18 -8.28 6.82
CA ILE A 145 -6.11 -8.20 7.82
C ILE A 145 -6.50 -7.33 9.01
N HIS A 146 -5.78 -7.51 10.11
CA HIS A 146 -6.01 -6.71 11.32
C HIS A 146 -5.65 -5.23 11.10
N PRO A 147 -6.41 -4.26 11.64
CA PRO A 147 -6.17 -2.83 11.45
C PRO A 147 -4.75 -2.36 11.79
N ASN A 148 -4.12 -2.91 12.83
CA ASN A 148 -2.74 -2.55 13.19
C ASN A 148 -1.72 -3.02 12.12
N ALA A 149 -1.91 -4.22 11.58
CA ALA A 149 -1.07 -4.71 10.47
C ALA A 149 -1.28 -3.86 9.21
N MET A 150 -2.52 -3.43 8.95
CA MET A 150 -2.83 -2.53 7.84
C MET A 150 -2.13 -1.17 7.99
N ALA A 151 -2.13 -0.59 9.19
CA ALA A 151 -1.43 0.66 9.46
C ALA A 151 0.07 0.53 9.15
N LEU A 152 0.73 -0.52 9.65
CA LEU A 152 2.15 -0.79 9.39
C LEU A 152 2.44 -1.02 7.90
N ALA A 153 1.58 -1.79 7.22
CA ALA A 153 1.72 -2.07 5.78
C ALA A 153 1.60 -0.79 4.93
N LEU A 154 0.66 0.09 5.28
CA LEU A 154 0.48 1.37 4.61
C LEU A 154 1.70 2.28 4.85
N ASP A 155 2.14 2.44 6.09
CA ASP A 155 3.27 3.28 6.46
C ASP A 155 4.57 2.84 5.76
N ASP A 156 4.87 1.54 5.77
CA ASP A 156 6.05 1.00 5.08
C ASP A 156 5.96 1.22 3.55
N SER A 157 4.77 1.02 2.97
CA SER A 157 4.56 1.22 1.53
C SER A 157 4.78 2.67 1.11
N LEU A 158 4.31 3.63 1.91
CA LEU A 158 4.53 5.06 1.71
C LEU A 158 6.01 5.42 1.87
N ALA A 159 6.65 4.95 2.94
CA ALA A 159 8.06 5.23 3.22
C ALA A 159 9.01 4.71 2.14
N ARG A 160 8.72 3.51 1.64
CA ARG A 160 9.49 2.87 0.56
C ARG A 160 9.11 3.40 -0.83
N LYS A 161 8.15 4.32 -0.92
CA LYS A 161 7.64 4.88 -2.17
C LYS A 161 7.11 3.81 -3.14
N ILE A 162 6.54 2.73 -2.61
CA ILE A 162 5.82 1.72 -3.40
C ILE A 162 4.55 2.35 -3.99
N VAL A 163 3.97 3.31 -3.26
CA VAL A 163 2.77 4.06 -3.62
C VAL A 163 2.84 5.45 -3.00
N GLN A 164 2.12 6.41 -3.59
CA GLN A 164 1.89 7.73 -2.98
C GLN A 164 0.53 7.73 -2.27
N VAL A 165 0.39 8.54 -1.21
CA VAL A 165 -0.87 8.59 -0.44
C VAL A 165 -2.04 9.08 -1.30
N GLU A 166 -1.77 10.01 -2.21
CA GLU A 166 -2.77 10.54 -3.15
C GLU A 166 -3.32 9.46 -4.08
N GLU A 167 -2.48 8.48 -4.47
CA GLU A 167 -2.92 7.34 -5.28
C GLU A 167 -3.83 6.41 -4.46
N VAL A 168 -3.47 6.15 -3.20
CA VAL A 168 -4.29 5.33 -2.30
C VAL A 168 -5.62 6.01 -2.04
N GLU A 169 -5.63 7.32 -1.77
CA GLU A 169 -6.84 8.13 -1.57
C GLU A 169 -7.71 8.18 -2.82
N ARG A 170 -7.12 8.38 -3.99
CA ARG A 170 -7.85 8.39 -5.26
C ARG A 170 -8.57 7.07 -5.49
N VAL A 171 -7.87 5.95 -5.31
CA VAL A 171 -8.49 4.62 -5.44
C VAL A 171 -9.53 4.39 -4.34
N PHE A 172 -9.28 4.83 -3.11
CA PHE A 172 -10.26 4.75 -2.02
C PHE A 172 -11.57 5.44 -2.40
N ASN A 173 -11.48 6.67 -2.92
CA ASN A 173 -12.66 7.44 -3.32
C ASN A 173 -13.44 6.81 -4.48
N GLN A 174 -12.78 6.03 -5.34
CA GLN A 174 -13.43 5.28 -6.42
C GLN A 174 -14.14 4.02 -5.91
N VAL A 175 -13.62 3.37 -4.88
CA VAL A 175 -14.11 2.05 -4.44
C VAL A 175 -14.89 2.09 -3.13
N ALA A 176 -14.76 3.15 -2.34
CA ALA A 176 -15.43 3.27 -1.04
C ALA A 176 -16.94 3.38 -1.20
N ARG A 177 -17.67 2.50 -0.52
CA ARG A 177 -19.13 2.51 -0.47
C ARG A 177 -19.64 1.89 0.83
N ARG A 178 -20.89 2.20 1.17
CA ARG A 178 -21.55 1.57 2.32
C ARG A 178 -21.61 0.06 2.13
N GLY A 179 -21.21 -0.69 3.17
CA GLY A 179 -21.22 -2.15 3.16
C GLY A 179 -20.01 -2.81 2.51
N ARG A 180 -19.01 -2.05 2.05
CA ARG A 180 -17.72 -2.62 1.67
C ARG A 180 -16.85 -2.80 2.92
N ASP A 181 -16.42 -4.03 3.16
CA ASP A 181 -15.54 -4.37 4.27
C ASP A 181 -14.21 -3.59 4.19
N GLY A 182 -13.69 -3.23 5.36
CA GLY A 182 -12.41 -2.51 5.46
C GLY A 182 -12.46 -1.01 5.18
N CYS A 183 -13.52 -0.46 4.55
CA CYS A 183 -13.61 0.98 4.25
C CYS A 183 -13.49 1.88 5.49
N GLY A 184 -14.04 1.47 6.63
CA GLY A 184 -13.93 2.24 7.88
C GLY A 184 -12.48 2.33 8.38
N VAL A 185 -11.75 1.22 8.29
CA VAL A 185 -10.33 1.16 8.67
C VAL A 185 -9.50 2.04 7.73
N MET A 186 -9.66 1.87 6.40
CA MET A 186 -8.88 2.65 5.44
C MET A 186 -9.19 4.14 5.53
N ARG A 187 -10.46 4.52 5.70
CA ARG A 187 -10.85 5.93 5.88
C ARG A 187 -10.12 6.55 7.06
N LYS A 188 -10.17 5.90 8.22
CA LYS A 188 -9.46 6.39 9.41
C LYS A 188 -7.96 6.52 9.17
N LEU A 189 -7.34 5.51 8.56
CA LEU A 189 -5.92 5.54 8.25
C LEU A 189 -5.54 6.65 7.26
N LEU A 190 -6.39 6.92 6.27
CA LEU A 190 -6.18 8.01 5.32
C LEU A 190 -6.43 9.38 5.99
N GLU A 191 -7.50 9.53 6.78
CA GLU A 191 -7.75 10.77 7.54
C GLU A 191 -6.58 11.14 8.45
N GLU A 192 -5.98 10.13 9.11
CA GLU A 192 -4.79 10.31 9.93
C GLU A 192 -3.56 10.74 9.12
N ARG A 193 -3.41 10.28 7.88
CA ARG A 193 -2.23 10.45 7.02
C ARG A 193 -2.40 11.53 5.97
N VAL A 194 -3.55 11.63 5.34
CA VAL A 194 -3.91 12.73 4.44
C VAL A 194 -3.98 14.04 5.19
N GLY A 195 -4.36 13.99 6.48
CA GLY A 195 -4.15 15.11 7.40
C GLY A 195 -2.68 15.50 7.53
N ASP A 196 -1.75 14.55 7.49
CA ASP A 196 -0.31 14.76 7.73
C ASP A 196 0.53 14.96 6.43
N GLU A 197 0.18 14.35 5.29
CA GLU A 197 1.01 14.40 4.05
C GLU A 197 0.51 15.38 2.98
N LEU A 198 -0.79 15.66 2.88
CA LEU A 198 -1.31 16.77 2.07
C LEU A 198 -1.10 18.13 2.75
N ILE A 199 -0.64 18.12 3.98
CA ILE A 199 0.02 19.28 4.51
C ILE A 199 1.45 19.26 3.97
N THR A 200 1.59 19.62 2.69
CA THR A 200 2.89 20.05 2.17
C THR A 200 3.53 20.94 3.23
N ALA A 201 4.83 20.88 3.39
CA ALA A 201 5.55 21.79 4.28
C ALA A 201 4.94 23.21 4.23
N SER A 202 4.60 23.68 3.02
CA SER A 202 3.95 24.97 2.77
C SER A 202 2.51 25.12 3.33
N ARG A 203 1.78 24.05 3.57
CA ARG A 203 0.43 24.12 4.18
C ARG A 203 0.52 24.10 5.70
N LEU A 204 1.44 23.32 6.25
CA LEU A 204 1.75 23.30 7.67
C LEU A 204 2.34 24.65 8.09
N GLU A 205 3.23 25.21 7.27
CA GLU A 205 3.77 26.55 7.43
C GLU A 205 2.65 27.63 7.40
N ARG A 206 1.71 27.56 6.47
CA ARG A 206 0.55 28.47 6.44
C ARG A 206 -0.34 28.34 7.66
N LEU A 207 -0.51 27.14 8.20
CA LEU A 207 -1.24 26.94 9.44
C LEU A 207 -0.47 27.55 10.62
N GLY A 208 0.85 27.34 10.68
CA GLY A 208 1.74 27.96 11.65
C GLY A 208 1.63 29.49 11.64
N PHE A 209 1.69 30.13 10.48
CA PHE A 209 1.49 31.58 10.36
C PHE A 209 0.17 32.06 10.97
N ARG A 210 -0.94 31.38 10.68
CA ARG A 210 -2.26 31.74 11.24
C ARG A 210 -2.29 31.61 12.77
N VAL A 211 -1.65 30.56 13.29
CA VAL A 211 -1.56 30.35 14.75
C VAL A 211 -0.74 31.45 15.40
N PHE A 212 0.40 31.82 14.81
CA PHE A 212 1.26 32.90 15.33
C PHE A 212 0.57 34.26 15.29
N GLU A 213 -0.09 34.59 14.17
CA GLU A 213 -0.86 35.82 14.01
C GLU A 213 -2.01 35.89 15.02
N ARG A 214 -2.80 34.82 15.17
CA ARG A 214 -3.86 34.70 16.16
C ARG A 214 -3.32 34.86 17.59
N GLY A 215 -2.14 34.32 17.86
CA GLY A 215 -1.46 34.42 19.15
C GLY A 215 -0.78 35.75 19.41
N GLY A 216 -0.79 36.69 18.48
CA GLY A 216 -0.10 37.96 18.60
C GLY A 216 1.42 37.84 18.74
N LEU A 217 2.01 36.76 18.22
CA LEU A 217 3.46 36.60 18.20
C LEU A 217 4.11 37.57 17.20
N PRO A 218 5.35 38.05 17.46
CA PRO A 218 6.09 38.81 16.46
C PRO A 218 6.19 38.06 15.14
N ARG A 219 6.12 38.78 14.03
CA ARG A 219 6.19 38.15 12.69
C ARG A 219 7.53 37.46 12.52
N PRO A 220 7.56 36.14 12.26
CA PRO A 220 8.81 35.41 12.05
C PRO A 220 9.39 35.66 10.65
N PHE A 221 10.69 35.42 10.49
CA PHE A 221 11.32 35.21 9.20
C PHE A 221 10.99 33.79 8.72
N TRP A 222 10.55 33.68 7.48
CA TRP A 222 10.20 32.40 6.85
C TRP A 222 11.39 31.81 6.11
N GLN A 223 11.59 30.47 6.22
CA GLN A 223 12.67 29.73 5.56
C GLN A 223 14.04 30.38 5.83
N TYR A 224 14.30 30.70 7.09
CA TYR A 224 15.51 31.40 7.50
C TYR A 224 16.74 30.48 7.38
N PRO A 225 17.86 30.90 6.71
CA PRO A 225 19.08 30.11 6.64
C PRO A 225 19.61 29.82 8.04
N ALA A 226 19.87 28.56 8.36
CA ALA A 226 20.44 28.19 9.66
C ALA A 226 21.88 28.69 9.75
N PRO A 227 22.27 29.48 10.79
CA PRO A 227 23.62 30.05 10.91
C PRO A 227 24.73 29.01 10.98
N TRP A 228 24.45 27.78 11.31
CA TRP A 228 25.39 26.66 11.46
C TRP A 228 25.44 25.71 10.29
N ASP A 229 24.53 25.83 9.32
CA ASP A 229 24.50 24.97 8.13
C ASP A 229 23.89 25.75 6.94
N PRO A 230 24.68 26.14 5.95
CA PRO A 230 24.22 26.93 4.80
C PRO A 230 23.21 26.20 3.91
N ASN A 231 23.15 24.86 4.01
CA ASN A 231 22.23 24.03 3.25
C ASN A 231 20.89 23.80 3.98
N ARG A 232 20.77 24.31 5.19
CA ARG A 232 19.59 24.12 6.03
C ARG A 232 18.82 25.42 6.19
N ARG A 233 17.50 25.27 6.28
CA ARG A 233 16.58 26.38 6.58
C ARG A 233 15.71 26.01 7.77
N ILE A 234 15.43 27.01 8.58
CA ILE A 234 14.49 26.97 9.70
C ILE A 234 13.16 27.48 9.16
N ASP A 235 12.06 26.75 9.31
CA ASP A 235 10.78 27.13 8.70
C ASP A 235 10.31 28.49 9.17
N PHE A 236 10.42 28.78 10.48
CA PHE A 236 10.14 30.09 11.08
C PHE A 236 11.23 30.45 12.07
N ALA A 237 11.72 31.67 12.02
CA ALA A 237 12.78 32.14 12.90
C ALA A 237 12.53 33.53 13.47
N TRP A 238 12.97 33.73 14.70
CA TRP A 238 13.13 35.04 15.39
C TRP A 238 14.62 35.21 15.70
N PRO A 239 15.44 35.65 14.72
CA PRO A 239 16.90 35.64 14.85
C PRO A 239 17.44 36.52 15.98
N HIS A 240 16.73 37.62 16.31
CA HIS A 240 17.11 38.54 17.36
C HIS A 240 17.10 37.94 18.78
N VAL A 241 16.39 36.80 18.94
CA VAL A 241 16.33 36.03 20.20
C VAL A 241 16.79 34.60 20.03
N CYS A 242 17.35 34.24 18.85
CA CYS A 242 17.82 32.89 18.51
C CYS A 242 16.76 31.79 18.74
N VAL A 243 15.51 32.07 18.40
CA VAL A 243 14.41 31.11 18.47
C VAL A 243 14.00 30.70 17.06
N GLY A 244 13.80 29.40 16.86
CA GLY A 244 13.28 28.84 15.64
C GLY A 244 12.11 27.90 15.91
N CYS A 245 11.26 27.76 14.90
CA CYS A 245 10.17 26.77 14.88
C CYS A 245 10.25 25.99 13.57
N GLU A 246 10.32 24.69 13.68
CA GLU A 246 10.23 23.75 12.56
C GLU A 246 8.85 23.08 12.59
N CYS A 247 8.25 23.00 11.41
CA CYS A 247 7.00 22.31 11.18
C CYS A 247 7.31 20.83 10.90
N ASP A 248 7.18 19.99 11.92
CA ASP A 248 7.45 18.57 11.80
C ASP A 248 6.20 17.85 11.25
N GLY A 249 6.19 17.67 9.94
CA GLY A 249 5.31 16.66 9.33
C GLY A 249 5.78 15.31 9.83
N ARG A 250 4.93 14.57 10.55
CA ARG A 250 5.26 13.25 11.11
C ARG A 250 5.92 12.38 10.04
N ARG A 251 7.25 12.30 10.05
CA ARG A 251 7.98 11.22 9.41
C ARG A 251 7.83 9.97 10.29
N TRP A 252 6.89 9.14 9.93
CA TRP A 252 6.61 7.87 10.61
C TRP A 252 7.69 6.81 10.39
N HIS A 253 8.96 7.17 10.30
CA HIS A 253 10.03 6.18 10.22
C HIS A 253 11.27 6.68 10.95
N THR A 254 11.26 6.47 12.26
CA THR A 254 12.51 6.50 13.01
C THR A 254 13.28 5.22 12.73
N ARG A 255 14.03 5.16 11.62
CA ARG A 255 15.18 4.27 11.56
C ARG A 255 16.16 4.73 12.64
N VAL A 256 16.90 3.80 13.24
CA VAL A 256 17.93 4.13 14.23
C VAL A 256 18.89 5.21 13.71
N ALA A 257 19.14 5.24 12.39
CA ALA A 257 19.92 6.29 11.71
C ALA A 257 19.26 7.67 11.72
N ASP A 258 17.93 7.76 11.60
CA ASP A 258 17.21 9.04 11.63
C ASP A 258 17.19 9.63 13.04
N PHE A 259 17.07 8.79 14.06
CA PHE A 259 17.13 9.19 15.46
C PHE A 259 18.50 9.76 15.85
N GLN A 260 19.60 9.21 15.33
CA GLN A 260 20.94 9.74 15.55
C GLN A 260 21.16 11.08 14.85
N ASN A 261 20.64 11.20 13.62
CA ASN A 261 20.71 12.46 12.85
C ASN A 261 19.89 13.58 13.50
N ASP A 262 18.73 13.28 14.06
CA ASP A 262 17.89 14.27 14.74
C ASP A 262 18.56 14.78 16.02
N ARG A 263 19.18 13.90 16.81
CA ARG A 263 19.99 14.30 17.99
C ARG A 263 21.17 15.18 17.62
N ASN A 264 21.89 14.84 16.54
CA ASN A 264 22.99 15.65 16.05
C ASN A 264 22.53 17.03 15.61
N ARG A 265 21.35 17.14 15.00
CA ARG A 265 20.72 18.41 14.60
C ARG A 265 20.38 19.27 15.82
N ASP A 266 19.79 18.66 16.86
CA ASP A 266 19.44 19.38 18.09
C ASP A 266 20.68 19.89 18.80
N ASN A 267 21.71 19.09 18.93
CA ASN A 267 22.97 19.48 19.54
C ASN A 267 23.66 20.61 18.75
N LEU A 268 23.60 20.60 17.42
CA LEU A 268 24.17 21.65 16.58
C LEU A 268 23.45 22.98 16.77
N SER A 269 22.13 23.02 16.82
CA SER A 269 21.37 24.24 17.06
C SER A 269 21.67 24.82 18.45
N LEU A 270 21.73 23.97 19.47
CA LEU A 270 22.05 24.35 20.85
C LEU A 270 23.48 24.90 20.97
N SER A 271 24.46 24.31 20.27
CA SER A 271 25.85 24.80 20.30
C SER A 271 26.00 26.20 19.67
N HIS A 272 25.02 26.63 18.88
CA HIS A 272 24.95 28.00 18.33
C HIS A 272 23.93 28.88 19.06
N ASN A 273 23.54 28.49 20.30
CA ASN A 273 22.58 29.18 21.13
C ASN A 273 21.18 29.37 20.52
N TRP A 274 20.81 28.50 19.56
CA TRP A 274 19.47 28.51 18.98
C TRP A 274 18.58 27.50 19.68
N ARG A 275 17.37 27.93 20.05
CA ARG A 275 16.30 27.10 20.59
C ARG A 275 15.33 26.79 19.49
N ILE A 276 15.37 25.55 18.97
CA ILE A 276 14.49 25.09 17.90
C ILE A 276 13.33 24.30 18.51
N PHE A 277 12.12 24.81 18.32
CA PHE A 277 10.87 24.13 18.68
C PHE A 277 10.35 23.37 17.48
N ARG A 278 9.87 22.14 17.69
CA ARG A 278 9.24 21.33 16.65
C ARG A 278 7.79 21.08 17.01
N PHE A 279 6.92 21.45 16.10
CA PHE A 279 5.48 21.25 16.28
C PHE A 279 4.91 20.50 15.08
N THR A 280 4.07 19.54 15.41
CA THR A 280 3.34 18.72 14.44
C THR A 280 2.06 19.43 13.97
N TRP A 281 1.44 18.93 12.91
CA TRP A 281 0.11 19.38 12.51
C TRP A 281 -0.91 19.28 13.65
N GLU A 282 -0.82 18.23 14.47
CA GLU A 282 -1.71 18.05 15.61
C GLU A 282 -1.56 19.16 16.65
N ASP A 283 -0.34 19.59 16.88
CA ASP A 283 -0.06 20.72 17.79
C ASP A 283 -0.69 22.01 17.27
N PHE A 284 -0.47 22.34 16.01
CA PHE A 284 -1.05 23.54 15.41
C PHE A 284 -2.57 23.50 15.30
N ASN A 285 -3.17 22.34 15.04
CA ASN A 285 -4.61 22.20 14.79
C ASN A 285 -5.42 21.96 16.08
N LYS A 286 -4.94 21.10 16.97
CA LYS A 286 -5.67 20.69 18.17
C LYS A 286 -5.23 21.40 19.43
N ARG A 287 -3.99 21.91 19.47
CA ARG A 287 -3.40 22.56 20.64
C ARG A 287 -2.70 23.89 20.30
N PRO A 288 -3.32 24.80 19.51
CA PRO A 288 -2.68 26.03 19.06
C PRO A 288 -2.25 26.92 20.23
N GLU A 289 -3.00 26.94 21.31
CA GLU A 289 -2.67 27.76 22.51
C GLU A 289 -1.37 27.27 23.18
N PHE A 290 -1.12 25.96 23.19
CA PHE A 290 0.14 25.38 23.68
C PHE A 290 1.32 25.86 22.82
N VAL A 291 1.19 25.83 21.49
CA VAL A 291 2.23 26.32 20.57
C VAL A 291 2.53 27.80 20.81
N ILE A 292 1.47 28.62 20.92
CA ILE A 292 1.57 30.05 21.17
C ILE A 292 2.29 30.32 22.49
N GLU A 293 1.93 29.62 23.56
CA GLU A 293 2.52 29.81 24.89
C GLU A 293 4.01 29.44 24.89
N GLN A 294 4.39 28.30 24.33
CA GLN A 294 5.78 27.88 24.25
C GLN A 294 6.66 28.88 23.49
N LEU A 295 6.19 29.33 22.33
CA LEU A 295 6.94 30.31 21.53
C LEU A 295 6.96 31.69 22.18
N ARG A 296 5.86 32.13 22.77
CA ARG A 296 5.82 33.43 23.50
C ARG A 296 6.83 33.45 24.63
N ASN A 297 6.88 32.43 25.46
CA ASN A 297 7.83 32.29 26.54
C ASN A 297 9.27 32.28 26.04
N ALA A 298 9.51 31.60 24.93
CA ALA A 298 10.84 31.55 24.34
C ALA A 298 11.28 32.86 23.69
N ILE A 299 10.37 33.61 23.08
CA ILE A 299 10.67 34.91 22.44
C ILE A 299 10.85 36.03 23.47
N ALA A 300 10.17 35.93 24.61
CA ALA A 300 10.26 36.92 25.69
C ALA A 300 11.45 36.72 26.63
N ALA A 301 12.06 35.53 26.64
CA ALA A 301 13.23 35.18 27.46
C ALA A 301 14.56 35.61 26.80
#